data_ab2ffa63c960a206a9b1916e19c002b0
#
_entry.id   ab2ffa63c960a206a9b1916e19c002b0
#
_cell.length_a   1.000
_cell.length_b   1.000
_cell.length_c   1.000
_cell.angle_alpha   90.00
_cell.angle_beta   90.00
_cell.angle_gamma   90.00
#
_symmetry.space_group_name_H-M   'P 1'
#
loop_
_entity.id
_entity.type
_entity.pdbx_description
1 polymer ?
#
loop_
_entity_poly.entity_id
_entity_poly.type
_entity_poly.pdbx_seq_one_letter_code
_entity_poly.pdbx_strand_id
1 'polypeptide(L)'
;MVQIRKATDADIDALIKSRCRTMREVCSFGENYEFSAEFMESTREYFLRGEGITVIATDDSAEPPKIAGNATLCYTNLMPTFSHPGGKRAHLMNVHVEKEFRRKGIARRMIELLVDEAKERGVTEISLDATDDGRKLYETMGWHENSEAMVKDL
;
A
#
# COMPACT_ATOMS: atom_id res chain seq x y z
N MET A 1 -4.06 -6.28 -21.07
CA MET A 1 -4.93 -6.72 -19.92
C MET A 1 -4.14 -6.53 -18.65
N VAL A 2 -4.74 -5.94 -17.61
CA VAL A 2 -4.04 -5.72 -16.33
C VAL A 2 -4.13 -6.99 -15.48
N GLN A 3 -2.97 -7.52 -15.12
CA GLN A 3 -2.83 -8.63 -14.18
C GLN A 3 -2.48 -8.08 -12.78
N ILE A 4 -2.93 -8.76 -11.73
CA ILE A 4 -2.59 -8.41 -10.35
C ILE A 4 -1.92 -9.61 -9.71
N ARG A 5 -0.76 -9.40 -9.13
CA ARG A 5 0.05 -10.42 -8.48
C ARG A 5 0.84 -9.89 -7.30
N LYS A 6 1.34 -10.77 -6.47
CA LYS A 6 2.32 -10.41 -5.45
C LYS A 6 3.60 -9.91 -6.12
N ALA A 7 4.20 -8.88 -5.55
CA ALA A 7 5.50 -8.39 -5.97
C ALA A 7 6.61 -9.40 -5.59
N THR A 8 7.67 -9.39 -6.37
CA THR A 8 8.88 -10.18 -6.15
C THR A 8 10.09 -9.25 -6.03
N ASP A 9 11.25 -9.77 -5.68
CA ASP A 9 12.49 -8.99 -5.60
C ASP A 9 12.84 -8.30 -6.94
N ALA A 10 12.43 -8.89 -8.07
CA ALA A 10 12.63 -8.28 -9.39
C ALA A 10 11.84 -6.99 -9.60
N ASP A 11 10.79 -6.75 -8.82
CA ASP A 11 9.92 -5.57 -8.93
C ASP A 11 10.41 -4.39 -8.07
N ILE A 12 11.38 -4.58 -7.18
CA ILE A 12 11.76 -3.61 -6.14
C ILE A 12 12.17 -2.27 -6.72
N ASP A 13 13.02 -2.23 -7.74
CA ASP A 13 13.45 -0.97 -8.34
C ASP A 13 12.28 -0.18 -8.95
N ALA A 14 11.34 -0.87 -9.57
CA ALA A 14 10.14 -0.27 -10.11
C ALA A 14 9.19 0.22 -9.00
N LEU A 15 9.08 -0.53 -7.90
CA LEU A 15 8.31 -0.14 -6.72
C LEU A 15 8.88 1.10 -6.03
N ILE A 16 10.20 1.20 -5.90
CA ILE A 16 10.86 2.39 -5.32
C ILE A 16 10.58 3.61 -6.19
N LYS A 17 10.71 3.50 -7.51
CA LYS A 17 10.37 4.61 -8.43
C LYS A 17 8.90 5.03 -8.31
N SER A 18 8.00 4.06 -8.23
CA SER A 18 6.57 4.32 -8.02
C SER A 18 6.33 5.00 -6.67
N ARG A 19 6.97 4.53 -5.60
CA ARG A 19 6.87 5.13 -4.26
C ARG A 19 7.33 6.58 -4.24
N CYS A 20 8.48 6.88 -4.82
CA CYS A 20 9.00 8.25 -4.90
C CYS A 20 8.03 9.17 -5.66
N ARG A 21 7.48 8.71 -6.78
CA ARG A 21 6.50 9.48 -7.55
C ARG A 21 5.23 9.72 -6.75
N THR A 22 4.68 8.70 -6.12
CA THR A 22 3.49 8.81 -5.26
C THR A 22 3.71 9.80 -4.12
N MET A 23 4.87 9.74 -3.45
CA MET A 23 5.18 10.66 -2.36
C MET A 23 5.28 12.12 -2.85
N ARG A 24 5.85 12.35 -4.03
CA ARG A 24 5.86 13.70 -4.61
C ARG A 24 4.46 14.22 -4.88
N GLU A 25 3.58 13.38 -5.41
CA GLU A 25 2.18 13.76 -5.67
C GLU A 25 1.41 14.05 -4.36
N VAL A 26 1.47 13.14 -3.40
CA VAL A 26 0.72 13.24 -2.14
C VAL A 26 1.21 14.38 -1.26
N CYS A 27 2.53 14.61 -1.21
CA CYS A 27 3.12 15.67 -0.41
C CYS A 27 3.24 17.01 -1.15
N SER A 28 2.78 17.09 -2.39
CA SER A 28 2.91 18.28 -3.25
C SER A 28 4.35 18.77 -3.41
N PHE A 29 5.30 17.84 -3.46
CA PHE A 29 6.69 18.14 -3.78
C PHE A 29 6.88 18.34 -5.28
N GLY A 30 7.91 19.10 -5.66
CA GLY A 30 8.27 19.25 -7.07
C GLY A 30 8.77 17.94 -7.70
N GLU A 31 8.70 17.83 -9.02
CA GLU A 31 9.13 16.64 -9.76
C GLU A 31 10.60 16.28 -9.51
N ASN A 32 11.43 17.27 -9.23
CA ASN A 32 12.87 17.12 -8.96
C ASN A 32 13.20 17.02 -7.47
N TYR A 33 12.20 16.85 -6.59
CA TYR A 33 12.45 16.67 -5.17
C TYR A 33 13.29 15.41 -4.95
N GLU A 34 14.41 15.56 -4.25
CA GLU A 34 15.30 14.46 -3.88
C GLU A 34 15.01 14.00 -2.45
N PHE A 35 14.73 12.70 -2.32
CA PHE A 35 14.53 12.09 -1.01
C PHE A 35 15.88 11.84 -0.34
N SER A 36 15.88 11.84 1.01
CA SER A 36 17.08 11.54 1.77
C SER A 36 17.59 10.12 1.49
N ALA A 37 18.90 9.92 1.68
CA ALA A 37 19.49 8.59 1.58
C ALA A 37 18.84 7.60 2.55
N GLU A 38 18.51 8.04 3.77
CA GLU A 38 17.79 7.26 4.77
C GLU A 38 16.43 6.77 4.25
N PHE A 39 15.62 7.67 3.66
CA PHE A 39 14.34 7.28 3.08
C PHE A 39 14.49 6.23 1.96
N MET A 40 15.44 6.44 1.07
CA MET A 40 15.67 5.53 -0.07
C MET A 40 16.13 4.16 0.40
N GLU A 41 17.08 4.11 1.31
CA GLU A 41 17.62 2.87 1.86
C GLU A 41 16.58 2.11 2.69
N SER A 42 15.88 2.79 3.59
CA SER A 42 14.81 2.20 4.42
C SER A 42 13.66 1.68 3.57
N THR A 43 13.31 2.39 2.50
CA THR A 43 12.26 1.93 1.56
C THR A 43 12.68 0.64 0.86
N ARG A 44 13.92 0.56 0.39
CA ARG A 44 14.47 -0.65 -0.23
C ARG A 44 14.50 -1.82 0.74
N GLU A 45 15.03 -1.61 1.94
CA GLU A 45 15.07 -2.64 2.99
C GLU A 45 13.67 -3.13 3.36
N TYR A 46 12.70 -2.23 3.43
CA TYR A 46 11.33 -2.63 3.73
C TYR A 46 10.74 -3.55 2.65
N PHE A 47 10.91 -3.23 1.37
CA PHE A 47 10.44 -4.10 0.29
C PHE A 47 11.16 -5.45 0.26
N LEU A 48 12.44 -5.50 0.64
CA LEU A 48 13.24 -6.74 0.67
C LEU A 48 12.92 -7.63 1.87
N ARG A 49 12.80 -7.06 3.06
CA ARG A 49 12.81 -7.79 4.34
C ARG A 49 11.76 -7.33 5.35
N GLY A 50 10.99 -6.29 5.04
CA GLY A 50 9.96 -5.79 5.95
C GLY A 50 8.83 -6.80 6.17
N GLU A 51 8.17 -6.69 7.31
CA GLU A 51 6.99 -7.49 7.60
C GLU A 51 5.77 -6.92 6.89
N GLY A 52 5.65 -7.26 5.62
CA GLY A 52 4.55 -6.79 4.79
C GLY A 52 4.44 -7.59 3.51
N ILE A 53 3.41 -7.29 2.76
CA ILE A 53 3.18 -7.84 1.43
C ILE A 53 2.80 -6.71 0.49
N THR A 54 3.43 -6.70 -0.68
CA THR A 54 3.09 -5.77 -1.76
C THR A 54 2.48 -6.53 -2.91
N VAL A 55 1.41 -5.99 -3.47
CA VAL A 55 0.83 -6.43 -4.73
C VAL A 55 1.05 -5.38 -5.79
N ILE A 56 1.24 -5.83 -7.02
CA ILE A 56 1.35 -4.98 -8.19
C ILE A 56 0.30 -5.34 -9.22
N ALA A 57 -0.14 -4.33 -9.95
CA ALA A 57 -0.93 -4.46 -11.16
C ALA A 57 -0.02 -4.15 -12.34
N THR A 58 0.10 -5.07 -13.30
CA THR A 58 0.94 -4.90 -14.49
C THR A 58 0.09 -4.92 -15.75
N ASP A 59 0.44 -4.06 -16.70
CA ASP A 59 -0.09 -4.14 -18.06
C ASP A 59 0.92 -4.84 -18.94
N ASP A 60 0.63 -6.09 -19.25
CA ASP A 60 1.49 -6.96 -20.03
C ASP A 60 1.34 -6.74 -21.56
N SER A 61 0.50 -5.78 -21.99
CA SER A 61 0.41 -5.37 -23.39
C SER A 61 1.58 -4.47 -23.82
N ALA A 62 2.33 -3.92 -22.85
CA ALA A 62 3.55 -3.17 -23.09
C ALA A 62 4.78 -4.06 -22.95
N GLU A 63 5.86 -3.74 -23.67
CA GLU A 63 7.13 -4.45 -23.58
C GLU A 63 8.27 -3.43 -23.30
N PRO A 64 8.89 -3.44 -22.11
CA PRO A 64 8.60 -4.33 -20.94
C PRO A 64 7.24 -4.03 -20.29
N PRO A 65 6.68 -4.99 -19.51
CA PRO A 65 5.43 -4.79 -18.79
C PRO A 65 5.45 -3.53 -17.92
N LYS A 66 4.36 -2.77 -17.96
CA LYS A 66 4.26 -1.50 -17.23
C LYS A 66 3.52 -1.69 -15.91
N ILE A 67 4.05 -1.13 -14.82
CA ILE A 67 3.31 -1.09 -13.56
C ILE A 67 2.14 -0.12 -13.70
N ALA A 68 0.93 -0.65 -13.60
CA ALA A 68 -0.32 0.10 -13.60
C ALA A 68 -0.75 0.56 -12.20
N GLY A 69 -0.28 -0.12 -11.17
CA GLY A 69 -0.54 0.23 -9.78
C GLY A 69 0.14 -0.69 -8.78
N ASN A 70 0.11 -0.29 -7.53
CA ASN A 70 0.63 -1.08 -6.41
C ASN A 70 -0.13 -0.77 -5.12
N ALA A 71 -0.07 -1.69 -4.16
CA ALA A 71 -0.55 -1.51 -2.81
C ALA A 71 0.28 -2.36 -1.85
N THR A 72 0.51 -1.87 -0.64
CA THR A 72 1.32 -2.55 0.37
C THR A 72 0.53 -2.68 1.67
N LEU A 73 0.53 -3.87 2.25
CA LEU A 73 0.01 -4.14 3.57
C LEU A 73 1.16 -4.42 4.52
N CYS A 74 1.31 -3.57 5.55
CA CYS A 74 2.34 -3.67 6.56
C CYS A 74 1.78 -4.41 7.77
N TYR A 75 2.36 -5.55 8.14
CA TYR A 75 1.94 -6.30 9.33
C TYR A 75 2.58 -5.74 10.59
N THR A 76 1.84 -5.76 11.67
CA THR A 76 2.33 -5.37 13.00
C THR A 76 1.65 -6.21 14.09
N ASN A 77 2.35 -6.37 15.19
CA ASN A 77 1.82 -7.01 16.38
C ASN A 77 1.69 -5.95 17.47
N LEU A 78 0.49 -5.79 17.97
CA LEU A 78 0.23 -4.95 19.14
C LEU A 78 -0.10 -5.83 20.35
N MET A 79 -0.07 -5.24 21.53
CA MET A 79 -0.53 -5.93 22.73
C MET A 79 -1.96 -6.43 22.52
N PRO A 80 -2.26 -7.69 22.80
CA PRO A 80 -3.63 -8.22 22.70
C PRO A 80 -4.64 -7.39 23.46
N THR A 81 -5.82 -7.24 22.88
CA THR A 81 -6.98 -6.60 23.50
C THR A 81 -8.16 -7.56 23.49
N PHE A 82 -9.24 -7.21 24.20
CA PHE A 82 -10.45 -8.02 24.21
C PHE A 82 -11.02 -8.24 22.79
N SER A 83 -11.07 -7.18 21.98
CA SER A 83 -11.57 -7.26 20.60
C SER A 83 -10.57 -7.91 19.61
N HIS A 84 -9.30 -7.92 19.97
CA HIS A 84 -8.20 -8.42 19.13
C HIS A 84 -7.25 -9.30 19.97
N PRO A 85 -7.71 -10.49 20.38
CA PRO A 85 -6.97 -11.29 21.34
C PRO A 85 -5.64 -11.85 20.84
N GLY A 86 -5.43 -11.92 19.53
CA GLY A 86 -4.16 -12.34 18.93
C GLY A 86 -3.16 -11.19 18.74
N GLY A 87 -3.58 -9.94 18.87
CA GLY A 87 -2.73 -8.76 18.67
C GLY A 87 -2.26 -8.52 17.25
N LYS A 88 -2.63 -9.36 16.28
CA LYS A 88 -2.22 -9.24 14.88
C LYS A 88 -3.00 -8.15 14.16
N ARG A 89 -2.31 -7.14 13.70
CA ARG A 89 -2.86 -6.00 12.98
C ARG A 89 -2.12 -5.79 11.66
N ALA A 90 -2.65 -4.95 10.81
CA ALA A 90 -1.96 -4.49 9.61
C ALA A 90 -2.31 -3.03 9.32
N HIS A 91 -1.47 -2.38 8.53
CA HIS A 91 -1.70 -1.03 8.02
C HIS A 91 -1.54 -1.03 6.51
N LEU A 92 -2.61 -0.63 5.82
CA LEU A 92 -2.63 -0.51 4.36
C LEU A 92 -2.05 0.84 3.97
N MET A 93 -1.05 0.82 3.11
CA MET A 93 -0.43 2.03 2.59
C MET A 93 0.12 1.83 1.18
N ASN A 94 0.62 2.90 0.60
CA ASN A 94 1.20 2.89 -0.75
C ASN A 94 0.20 2.41 -1.83
N VAL A 95 -1.08 2.68 -1.64
CA VAL A 95 -2.10 2.38 -2.66
C VAL A 95 -2.02 3.43 -3.75
N HIS A 96 -1.60 3.01 -4.92
CA HIS A 96 -1.46 3.89 -6.09
C HIS A 96 -1.93 3.19 -7.36
N VAL A 97 -2.59 3.94 -8.22
CA VAL A 97 -2.94 3.52 -9.58
C VAL A 97 -2.57 4.64 -10.53
N GLU A 98 -1.81 4.33 -11.57
CA GLU A 98 -1.41 5.27 -12.60
C GLU A 98 -2.62 5.92 -13.27
N LYS A 99 -2.51 7.19 -13.65
CA LYS A 99 -3.64 8.00 -14.15
C LYS A 99 -4.42 7.32 -15.27
N GLU A 100 -3.73 6.78 -16.25
CA GLU A 100 -4.33 6.10 -17.39
C GLU A 100 -5.05 4.78 -17.06
N PHE A 101 -4.78 4.23 -15.87
CA PHE A 101 -5.40 2.99 -15.38
C PHE A 101 -6.48 3.20 -14.32
N ARG A 102 -6.73 4.43 -13.90
CA ARG A 102 -7.74 4.76 -12.89
C ARG A 102 -9.16 4.46 -13.36
N ARG A 103 -10.09 4.34 -12.41
CA ARG A 103 -11.53 4.09 -12.63
C ARG A 103 -11.83 2.75 -13.31
N LYS A 104 -10.91 1.80 -13.28
CA LYS A 104 -11.06 0.44 -13.82
C LYS A 104 -11.12 -0.64 -12.74
N GLY A 105 -11.35 -0.26 -11.48
CA GLY A 105 -11.45 -1.20 -10.34
C GLY A 105 -10.13 -1.82 -9.88
N ILE A 106 -8.98 -1.36 -10.37
CA ILE A 106 -7.67 -1.95 -10.07
C ILE A 106 -7.33 -1.82 -8.57
N ALA A 107 -7.52 -0.62 -8.00
CA ALA A 107 -7.27 -0.41 -6.57
C ALA A 107 -8.11 -1.35 -5.71
N ARG A 108 -9.40 -1.46 -6.00
CA ARG A 108 -10.30 -2.39 -5.29
C ARG A 108 -9.79 -3.83 -5.31
N ARG A 109 -9.44 -4.33 -6.48
CA ARG A 109 -8.95 -5.71 -6.64
C ARG A 109 -7.65 -5.96 -5.90
N MET A 110 -6.71 -4.98 -5.89
CA MET A 110 -5.46 -5.07 -5.13
C MET A 110 -5.75 -5.12 -3.62
N ILE A 111 -6.64 -4.26 -3.14
CA ILE A 111 -7.00 -4.19 -1.71
C ILE A 111 -7.73 -5.47 -1.28
N GLU A 112 -8.65 -5.99 -2.07
CA GLU A 112 -9.35 -7.25 -1.80
C GLU A 112 -8.36 -8.41 -1.62
N LEU A 113 -7.37 -8.53 -2.51
CA LEU A 113 -6.32 -9.54 -2.42
C LEU A 113 -5.52 -9.40 -1.11
N LEU A 114 -5.14 -8.18 -0.74
CA LEU A 114 -4.42 -7.92 0.51
C LEU A 114 -5.26 -8.20 1.76
N VAL A 115 -6.55 -7.90 1.72
CA VAL A 115 -7.49 -8.21 2.82
C VAL A 115 -7.62 -9.72 3.01
N ASP A 116 -7.71 -10.49 1.93
CA ASP A 116 -7.78 -11.95 2.01
C ASP A 116 -6.48 -12.55 2.57
N GLU A 117 -5.33 -12.06 2.15
CA GLU A 117 -4.04 -12.43 2.75
C GLU A 117 -3.97 -12.12 4.25
N ALA A 118 -4.46 -10.97 4.66
CA ALA A 118 -4.51 -10.58 6.06
C ALA A 118 -5.39 -11.53 6.89
N LYS A 119 -6.55 -11.91 6.37
CA LYS A 119 -7.45 -12.88 7.01
C LYS A 119 -6.77 -14.24 7.19
N GLU A 120 -6.09 -14.74 6.16
CA GLU A 120 -5.36 -16.02 6.22
C GLU A 120 -4.26 -16.00 7.28
N ARG A 121 -3.64 -14.84 7.53
CA ARG A 121 -2.62 -14.65 8.58
C ARG A 121 -3.21 -14.41 9.98
N GLY A 122 -4.52 -14.36 10.12
CA GLY A 122 -5.20 -14.11 11.39
C GLY A 122 -5.17 -12.65 11.83
N VAL A 123 -4.97 -11.71 10.91
CA VAL A 123 -5.11 -10.28 11.17
C VAL A 123 -6.58 -9.97 11.44
N THR A 124 -6.84 -9.24 12.51
CA THR A 124 -8.21 -8.91 12.95
C THR A 124 -8.61 -7.47 12.72
N GLU A 125 -7.65 -6.60 12.40
CA GLU A 125 -7.91 -5.20 12.06
C GLU A 125 -6.87 -4.70 11.07
N ILE A 126 -7.33 -3.98 10.04
CA ILE A 126 -6.47 -3.26 9.10
C ILE A 126 -6.82 -1.78 9.20
N SER A 127 -5.82 -0.94 9.45
CA SER A 127 -5.94 0.52 9.44
C SER A 127 -5.40 1.11 8.13
N LEU A 128 -5.77 2.33 7.83
CA LEU A 128 -5.19 3.13 6.75
C LEU A 128 -5.38 4.62 7.04
N ASP A 129 -4.56 5.45 6.40
CA ASP A 129 -4.74 6.90 6.34
C ASP A 129 -5.31 7.25 4.97
N ALA A 130 -6.56 7.73 4.94
CA ALA A 130 -7.26 8.01 3.69
C ALA A 130 -6.98 9.43 3.19
N THR A 131 -6.61 9.54 1.90
CA THR A 131 -6.72 10.82 1.18
C THR A 131 -8.18 11.09 0.84
N ASP A 132 -8.52 12.36 0.57
CA ASP A 132 -9.89 12.73 0.18
C ASP A 132 -10.35 11.94 -1.06
N ASP A 133 -9.48 11.77 -2.04
CA ASP A 133 -9.78 11.00 -3.27
C ASP A 133 -9.99 9.50 -3.01
N GLY A 134 -9.27 8.93 -2.06
CA GLY A 134 -9.34 7.51 -1.72
C GLY A 134 -10.49 7.15 -0.79
N ARG A 135 -10.94 8.08 0.06
CA ARG A 135 -11.94 7.84 1.11
C ARG A 135 -13.20 7.16 0.60
N LYS A 136 -13.76 7.65 -0.50
CA LYS A 136 -14.99 7.10 -1.07
C LYS A 136 -14.84 5.64 -1.50
N LEU A 137 -13.69 5.25 -2.04
CA LEU A 137 -13.42 3.87 -2.39
C LEU A 137 -13.43 2.98 -1.13
N TYR A 138 -12.72 3.40 -0.09
CA TYR A 138 -12.64 2.65 1.17
C TYR A 138 -14.00 2.50 1.83
N GLU A 139 -14.79 3.56 1.89
CA GLU A 139 -16.16 3.52 2.43
C GLU A 139 -17.03 2.49 1.68
N THR A 140 -16.95 2.43 0.34
CA THR A 140 -17.68 1.43 -0.46
C THR A 140 -17.20 0.00 -0.24
N MET A 141 -16.03 -0.18 0.37
CA MET A 141 -15.44 -1.48 0.72
C MET A 141 -15.67 -1.86 2.19
N GLY A 142 -16.44 -1.07 2.95
CA GLY A 142 -16.77 -1.34 4.35
C GLY A 142 -15.79 -0.75 5.37
N TRP A 143 -14.87 0.10 4.96
CA TRP A 143 -14.00 0.83 5.86
C TRP A 143 -14.76 1.98 6.53
N HIS A 144 -14.48 2.24 7.79
CA HIS A 144 -15.10 3.31 8.57
C HIS A 144 -14.06 4.08 9.37
N GLU A 145 -14.38 5.30 9.73
CA GLU A 145 -13.51 6.14 10.56
C GLU A 145 -13.34 5.55 11.97
N ASN A 146 -12.13 5.70 12.49
CA ASN A 146 -11.81 5.45 13.89
C ASN A 146 -11.13 6.69 14.46
N SER A 147 -11.91 7.48 15.21
CA SER A 147 -11.48 8.78 15.72
C SER A 147 -10.70 8.75 17.03
N GLU A 148 -10.43 7.56 17.59
CA GLU A 148 -9.72 7.42 18.87
C GLU A 148 -8.20 7.53 18.75
N ALA A 149 -7.66 7.39 17.54
CA ALA A 149 -6.22 7.47 17.30
C ALA A 149 -5.69 8.89 17.50
N MET A 150 -4.57 9.00 18.22
CA MET A 150 -3.80 10.23 18.38
C MET A 150 -2.35 9.96 18.00
N VAL A 151 -1.65 10.97 17.47
CA VAL A 151 -0.23 10.88 17.10
C VAL A 151 0.58 11.94 17.83
N LYS A 152 1.83 11.63 18.09
CA LYS A 152 2.84 12.55 18.57
C LYS A 152 4.10 12.39 17.74
N ASP A 153 4.52 13.45 17.09
CA ASP A 153 5.81 13.49 16.38
C ASP A 153 6.96 13.67 17.36
N LEU A 154 8.09 13.03 17.06
CA LEU A 154 9.29 13.03 17.91
C LEU A 154 10.48 13.70 17.23
#